data_15a0f799500b567a055a9d3a64a74e1a
#
_entry.id   15a0f799500b567a055a9d3a64a74e1a
#
_cell.length_a   1.000
_cell.length_b   1.000
_cell.length_c   1.000
_cell.angle_alpha   90.00
_cell.angle_beta   90.00
_cell.angle_gamma   90.00
#
_symmetry.space_group_name_H-M   'P 1'
#
loop_
_entity.id
_entity.type
_entity.pdbx_description
1 polymer ?
#
loop_
_entity_poly.entity_id
_entity_poly.type
_entity_poly.pdbx_seq_one_letter_code
_entity_poly.pdbx_strand_id
1 'polypeptide(L)'
;MTRQKIHLLLIDPQNDFCDIPTDLQPANPLVAADPQGNIARIAPALPVPGAHADMIRVANLIERIGDKLYDIHVTMDSHNPLDIAHPTWWRNEKGDMPAPFTLISEDDVLNGVWRARNPLAQAHSVKYVKSLKTKGRHVLIIWPEHCLIGQWGHNVHASVADSLNTWARKRLEVVDYVTKGSNALTEHYSAVQAEVPDPSDPSTMLNSRLITTLSQADVILIAGEALSHCVASTVRDIADNFGEENIKKMVLLTDCASSVSGFENLGEQFIADMKLLGMQTALSTDFLA
;
A
#
# COMPACT_ATOMS: atom_id res chain seq x y z
N MET A 1 -20.27 30.57 -5.89
CA MET A 1 -18.90 30.03 -5.79
C MET A 1 -18.99 28.52 -5.99
N THR A 2 -18.29 27.96 -6.93
CA THR A 2 -18.20 26.49 -7.10
C THR A 2 -17.50 25.93 -5.88
N ARG A 3 -18.07 24.86 -5.28
CA ARG A 3 -17.49 24.18 -4.12
C ARG A 3 -16.13 23.59 -4.54
N GLN A 4 -15.09 23.83 -3.74
CA GLN A 4 -13.77 23.22 -3.95
C GLN A 4 -13.88 21.68 -3.92
N LYS A 5 -13.30 21.03 -4.91
CA LYS A 5 -13.28 19.55 -5.02
C LYS A 5 -12.06 19.03 -4.26
N ILE A 6 -12.27 18.61 -3.03
CA ILE A 6 -11.25 17.99 -2.19
C ILE A 6 -11.41 16.48 -2.31
N HIS A 7 -10.42 15.79 -2.87
CA HIS A 7 -10.35 14.34 -2.89
C HIS A 7 -9.45 13.84 -1.77
N LEU A 8 -9.81 12.73 -1.13
CA LEU A 8 -8.95 12.00 -0.22
C LEU A 8 -8.46 10.74 -0.94
N LEU A 9 -7.15 10.62 -1.14
CA LEU A 9 -6.48 9.41 -1.58
C LEU A 9 -5.87 8.73 -0.36
N LEU A 10 -6.49 7.63 0.06
CA LEU A 10 -6.08 6.84 1.20
C LEU A 10 -5.42 5.55 0.70
N ILE A 11 -4.12 5.42 0.93
CA ILE A 11 -3.31 4.35 0.37
C ILE A 11 -3.19 3.22 1.38
N ASP A 12 -3.66 2.04 1.00
CA ASP A 12 -3.55 0.75 1.70
C ASP A 12 -3.81 0.83 3.22
N PRO A 13 -4.97 1.36 3.67
CA PRO A 13 -5.31 1.53 5.09
C PRO A 13 -5.71 0.19 5.73
N GLN A 14 -4.92 -0.87 5.52
CA GLN A 14 -5.28 -2.25 5.80
C GLN A 14 -4.71 -2.76 7.12
N ASN A 15 -5.40 -3.74 7.73
CA ASN A 15 -5.04 -4.26 9.04
C ASN A 15 -3.61 -4.82 9.09
N ASP A 16 -3.14 -5.48 8.02
CA ASP A 16 -1.81 -6.08 7.99
C ASP A 16 -0.68 -5.06 8.05
N PHE A 17 -0.93 -3.81 7.63
CA PHE A 17 0.06 -2.73 7.71
C PHE A 17 0.01 -1.97 9.05
N CYS A 18 -1.02 -2.17 9.87
CA CYS A 18 -1.19 -1.42 11.10
C CYS A 18 -0.63 -2.19 12.31
N ASP A 19 0.12 -1.54 13.17
CA ASP A 19 0.59 -2.08 14.45
C ASP A 19 -0.54 -2.15 15.49
N ILE A 20 -1.62 -2.87 15.14
CA ILE A 20 -2.85 -2.98 15.94
C ILE A 20 -2.54 -3.64 17.28
N PRO A 21 -2.88 -3.01 18.43
CA PRO A 21 -2.71 -3.59 19.76
C PRO A 21 -3.37 -4.97 19.88
N THR A 22 -2.72 -5.90 20.61
CA THR A 22 -3.16 -7.31 20.69
C THR A 22 -4.58 -7.46 21.21
N ASP A 23 -5.03 -6.61 22.12
CA ASP A 23 -6.37 -6.63 22.68
C ASP A 23 -7.46 -6.22 21.67
N LEU A 24 -7.09 -5.49 20.61
CA LEU A 24 -7.96 -5.11 19.50
C LEU A 24 -7.93 -6.10 18.32
N GLN A 25 -6.99 -7.07 18.34
CA GLN A 25 -6.91 -8.11 17.30
C GLN A 25 -8.04 -9.14 17.47
N PRO A 26 -8.61 -9.67 16.37
CA PRO A 26 -9.65 -10.69 16.46
C PRO A 26 -9.13 -12.03 16.98
N ALA A 27 -9.99 -12.81 17.60
CA ALA A 27 -9.69 -14.19 17.94
C ALA A 27 -9.39 -14.99 16.67
N ASN A 28 -8.39 -15.89 16.74
CA ASN A 28 -8.13 -16.82 15.65
C ASN A 28 -9.07 -18.03 15.77
N PRO A 29 -10.06 -18.20 14.89
CA PRO A 29 -11.03 -19.27 14.99
C PRO A 29 -10.45 -20.66 14.66
N LEU A 30 -9.23 -20.70 14.09
CA LEU A 30 -8.57 -21.94 13.70
C LEU A 30 -7.70 -22.53 14.81
N VAL A 31 -7.50 -21.78 15.91
CA VAL A 31 -6.67 -22.19 17.04
C VAL A 31 -7.53 -22.26 18.30
N ALA A 32 -7.60 -23.44 18.90
CA ALA A 32 -8.30 -23.60 20.17
C ALA A 32 -7.63 -22.79 21.29
N ALA A 33 -8.41 -22.37 22.28
CA ALA A 33 -7.87 -21.75 23.48
C ALA A 33 -6.87 -22.70 24.16
N ASP A 34 -5.83 -22.15 24.76
CA ASP A 34 -4.86 -22.91 25.52
C ASP A 34 -5.48 -23.49 26.83
N PRO A 35 -4.81 -24.42 27.56
CA PRO A 35 -5.33 -24.99 28.80
C PRO A 35 -5.62 -23.94 29.90
N GLN A 36 -5.07 -22.74 29.81
CA GLN A 36 -5.31 -21.61 30.70
C GLN A 36 -6.46 -20.71 30.24
N GLY A 37 -7.06 -21.01 29.08
CA GLY A 37 -8.18 -20.26 28.49
C GLY A 37 -7.76 -19.05 27.65
N ASN A 38 -6.46 -18.89 27.32
CA ASN A 38 -6.01 -17.81 26.46
C ASN A 38 -6.39 -18.11 25.00
N ILE A 39 -6.91 -17.09 24.32
CA ILE A 39 -7.34 -17.16 22.94
C ILE A 39 -6.23 -16.62 22.03
N ALA A 40 -5.79 -17.40 21.07
CA ALA A 40 -4.88 -16.95 20.03
C ALA A 40 -5.52 -15.80 19.23
N ARG A 41 -4.73 -14.80 18.87
CA ARG A 41 -5.18 -13.65 18.08
C ARG A 41 -4.59 -13.70 16.67
N ILE A 42 -5.29 -13.07 15.73
CA ILE A 42 -4.78 -12.86 14.38
C ILE A 42 -4.01 -11.54 14.40
N ALA A 43 -2.68 -11.63 14.34
CA ALA A 43 -1.82 -10.46 14.32
C ALA A 43 -1.65 -9.92 12.88
N PRO A 44 -1.38 -8.61 12.71
CA PRO A 44 -0.95 -8.05 11.45
C PRO A 44 0.32 -8.72 10.92
N ALA A 45 0.39 -8.97 9.61
CA ALA A 45 1.49 -9.69 9.00
C ALA A 45 2.73 -8.82 8.70
N LEU A 46 2.53 -7.53 8.46
CA LEU A 46 3.59 -6.56 8.14
C LEU A 46 3.36 -5.24 8.90
N PRO A 47 3.35 -5.24 10.24
CA PRO A 47 2.99 -4.06 11.01
C PRO A 47 4.03 -2.94 10.85
N VAL A 48 3.56 -1.75 10.49
CA VAL A 48 4.32 -0.51 10.40
C VAL A 48 4.14 0.25 11.71
N PRO A 49 5.22 0.55 12.45
CA PRO A 49 5.12 1.25 13.73
C PRO A 49 4.48 2.64 13.57
N GLY A 50 3.40 2.89 14.32
CA GLY A 50 2.65 4.15 14.27
C GLY A 50 1.42 4.11 13.38
N ALA A 51 1.31 3.15 12.47
CA ALA A 51 0.23 3.07 11.49
C ALA A 51 -1.18 2.92 12.12
N HIS A 52 -1.30 2.22 13.24
CA HIS A 52 -2.58 2.18 13.95
C HIS A 52 -3.04 3.57 14.39
N ALA A 53 -2.13 4.38 14.92
CA ALA A 53 -2.43 5.75 15.33
C ALA A 53 -2.71 6.66 14.11
N ASP A 54 -2.03 6.44 12.99
CA ASP A 54 -2.26 7.14 11.73
C ASP A 54 -3.69 6.88 11.25
N MET A 55 -4.15 5.63 11.27
CA MET A 55 -5.52 5.29 10.87
C MET A 55 -6.58 5.89 11.79
N ILE A 56 -6.31 6.03 13.08
CA ILE A 56 -7.21 6.76 14.00
C ILE A 56 -7.29 8.25 13.60
N ARG A 57 -6.14 8.88 13.27
CA ARG A 57 -6.13 10.28 12.80
C ARG A 57 -6.86 10.46 11.48
N VAL A 58 -6.70 9.52 10.54
CA VAL A 58 -7.46 9.50 9.28
C VAL A 58 -8.97 9.40 9.54
N ALA A 59 -9.41 8.49 10.41
CA ALA A 59 -10.82 8.35 10.75
C ALA A 59 -11.39 9.66 11.33
N ASN A 60 -10.68 10.28 12.29
CA ASN A 60 -11.06 11.56 12.89
C ASN A 60 -11.11 12.69 11.84
N LEU A 61 -10.17 12.70 10.88
CA LEU A 61 -10.19 13.65 9.76
C LEU A 61 -11.46 13.48 8.92
N ILE A 62 -11.78 12.25 8.51
CA ILE A 62 -12.97 11.96 7.69
C ILE A 62 -14.24 12.40 8.44
N GLU A 63 -14.34 12.13 9.73
CA GLU A 63 -15.47 12.59 10.56
C GLU A 63 -15.59 14.11 10.58
N ARG A 64 -14.46 14.81 10.76
CA ARG A 64 -14.41 16.27 10.91
C ARG A 64 -14.69 17.02 9.60
N ILE A 65 -14.09 16.57 8.48
CA ILE A 65 -14.21 17.31 7.21
C ILE A 65 -15.03 16.58 6.13
N GLY A 66 -15.65 15.46 6.44
CA GLY A 66 -16.35 14.60 5.47
C GLY A 66 -17.39 15.35 4.64
N ASP A 67 -18.07 16.35 5.20
CA ASP A 67 -19.00 17.20 4.45
C ASP A 67 -18.31 18.08 3.39
N LYS A 68 -17.00 18.30 3.52
CA LYS A 68 -16.19 19.06 2.58
C LYS A 68 -15.52 18.16 1.54
N LEU A 69 -15.34 16.87 1.82
CA LEU A 69 -14.79 15.92 0.85
C LEU A 69 -15.75 15.77 -0.34
N TYR A 70 -15.16 15.86 -1.54
CA TYR A 70 -15.90 15.65 -2.79
C TYR A 70 -15.92 14.16 -3.13
N ASP A 71 -14.76 13.48 -2.99
CA ASP A 71 -14.60 12.06 -3.28
C ASP A 71 -13.55 11.41 -2.37
N ILE A 72 -13.64 10.10 -2.17
CA ILE A 72 -12.66 9.31 -1.40
C ILE A 72 -12.25 8.10 -2.24
N HIS A 73 -10.94 7.96 -2.45
CA HIS A 73 -10.32 6.83 -3.14
C HIS A 73 -9.48 6.05 -2.12
N VAL A 74 -9.71 4.76 -2.04
CA VAL A 74 -9.00 3.85 -1.12
C VAL A 74 -8.27 2.80 -1.95
N THR A 75 -6.94 2.77 -1.88
CA THR A 75 -6.20 1.68 -2.50
C THR A 75 -6.14 0.48 -1.58
N MET A 76 -6.12 -0.71 -2.15
CA MET A 76 -6.13 -1.98 -1.43
C MET A 76 -5.06 -2.89 -2.01
N ASP A 77 -4.02 -3.14 -1.24
CA ASP A 77 -3.07 -4.20 -1.55
C ASP A 77 -3.76 -5.56 -1.43
N SER A 78 -3.62 -6.42 -2.43
CA SER A 78 -4.49 -7.59 -2.59
C SER A 78 -3.70 -8.77 -3.13
N HIS A 79 -3.03 -9.50 -2.24
CA HIS A 79 -2.14 -10.58 -2.60
C HIS A 79 -2.79 -11.97 -2.55
N ASN A 80 -2.19 -12.89 -3.30
CA ASN A 80 -2.35 -14.32 -3.13
C ASN A 80 -1.18 -14.88 -2.30
N PRO A 81 -1.33 -16.05 -1.63
CA PRO A 81 -0.20 -16.68 -0.93
C PRO A 81 0.99 -16.94 -1.85
N LEU A 82 0.74 -17.32 -3.11
CA LEU A 82 1.77 -17.44 -4.14
C LEU A 82 1.93 -16.09 -4.85
N ASP A 83 3.04 -15.42 -4.58
CA ASP A 83 3.39 -14.12 -5.17
C ASP A 83 4.91 -14.02 -5.33
N ILE A 84 5.38 -13.34 -6.38
CA ILE A 84 6.82 -13.20 -6.67
C ILE A 84 7.58 -12.46 -5.55
N ALA A 85 6.90 -11.62 -4.79
CA ALA A 85 7.45 -10.92 -3.65
C ALA A 85 7.23 -11.65 -2.32
N HIS A 86 6.69 -12.88 -2.32
CA HIS A 86 6.50 -13.70 -1.12
C HIS A 86 7.48 -14.87 -1.03
N PRO A 87 7.78 -15.40 0.18
CA PRO A 87 8.67 -16.55 0.35
C PRO A 87 8.24 -17.79 -0.44
N THR A 88 6.93 -18.01 -0.58
CA THR A 88 6.33 -19.17 -1.27
C THR A 88 6.72 -19.33 -2.72
N TRP A 89 7.14 -18.25 -3.39
CA TRP A 89 7.60 -18.28 -4.77
C TRP A 89 9.00 -18.89 -4.94
N TRP A 90 9.87 -18.73 -3.93
CA TRP A 90 11.31 -18.94 -4.04
C TRP A 90 11.80 -20.14 -3.23
N ARG A 91 12.95 -20.70 -3.64
CA ARG A 91 13.72 -21.69 -2.89
C ARG A 91 15.22 -21.54 -3.17
N ASN A 92 16.04 -21.91 -2.19
CA ASN A 92 17.49 -22.07 -2.36
C ASN A 92 17.84 -23.52 -2.82
N GLU A 93 19.14 -23.85 -2.91
CA GLU A 93 19.60 -25.22 -3.25
C GLU A 93 19.13 -26.30 -2.29
N LYS A 94 18.93 -25.96 -0.99
CA LYS A 94 18.48 -26.89 0.03
C LYS A 94 16.96 -27.08 0.04
N GLY A 95 16.25 -26.27 -0.75
CA GLY A 95 14.79 -26.27 -0.80
C GLY A 95 14.13 -25.31 0.19
N ASP A 96 14.91 -24.54 0.98
CA ASP A 96 14.39 -23.57 1.93
C ASP A 96 13.85 -22.34 1.21
N MET A 97 12.82 -21.72 1.76
CA MET A 97 12.29 -20.41 1.33
C MET A 97 13.13 -19.26 1.92
N PRO A 98 13.22 -18.10 1.23
CA PRO A 98 13.83 -16.92 1.81
C PRO A 98 13.05 -16.43 3.02
N ALA A 99 13.76 -15.90 4.01
CA ALA A 99 13.12 -15.18 5.10
C ALA A 99 12.51 -13.86 4.60
N PRO A 100 11.44 -13.35 5.25
CA PRO A 100 10.99 -11.99 5.01
C PRO A 100 12.13 -10.97 5.05
N PHE A 101 12.03 -9.93 4.24
CA PHE A 101 13.03 -8.88 4.03
C PHE A 101 14.32 -9.31 3.32
N THR A 102 14.40 -10.56 2.83
CA THR A 102 15.51 -10.97 1.96
C THR A 102 15.48 -10.17 0.66
N LEU A 103 16.63 -9.61 0.28
CA LEU A 103 16.80 -8.99 -1.03
C LEU A 103 17.22 -10.06 -2.04
N ILE A 104 16.54 -10.09 -3.19
CA ILE A 104 16.87 -11.01 -4.30
C ILE A 104 17.29 -10.19 -5.52
N SER A 105 18.58 -10.22 -5.82
CA SER A 105 19.15 -9.54 -6.97
C SER A 105 19.07 -10.38 -8.25
N GLU A 106 19.31 -9.73 -9.40
CA GLU A 106 19.48 -10.45 -10.67
C GLU A 106 20.60 -11.51 -10.57
N ASP A 107 21.72 -11.16 -9.94
CA ASP A 107 22.88 -12.05 -9.81
C ASP A 107 22.55 -13.27 -8.91
N ASP A 108 21.75 -13.10 -7.85
CA ASP A 108 21.30 -14.21 -7.01
C ASP A 108 20.47 -15.23 -7.80
N VAL A 109 19.60 -14.74 -8.70
CA VAL A 109 18.77 -15.63 -9.53
C VAL A 109 19.58 -16.28 -10.64
N LEU A 110 20.48 -15.55 -11.29
CA LEU A 110 21.33 -16.09 -12.35
C LEU A 110 22.34 -17.14 -11.82
N ASN A 111 22.90 -16.92 -10.63
CA ASN A 111 23.83 -17.85 -9.98
C ASN A 111 23.12 -19.00 -9.24
N GLY A 112 21.76 -19.00 -9.22
CA GLY A 112 20.96 -20.06 -8.62
C GLY A 112 20.94 -20.06 -7.10
N VAL A 113 21.33 -18.95 -6.44
CA VAL A 113 21.15 -18.75 -4.99
C VAL A 113 19.67 -18.86 -4.65
N TRP A 114 18.83 -18.17 -5.45
CA TRP A 114 17.39 -18.26 -5.39
C TRP A 114 16.81 -18.70 -6.72
N ARG A 115 15.85 -19.63 -6.69
CA ARG A 115 15.17 -20.17 -7.88
C ARG A 115 13.68 -20.17 -7.63
N ALA A 116 12.88 -20.03 -8.70
CA ALA A 116 11.44 -20.22 -8.58
C ALA A 116 11.13 -21.64 -8.08
N ARG A 117 10.24 -21.74 -7.09
CA ARG A 117 9.76 -23.04 -6.56
C ARG A 117 9.05 -23.85 -7.64
N ASN A 118 8.29 -23.17 -8.52
CA ASN A 118 7.77 -23.76 -9.75
C ASN A 118 8.80 -23.57 -10.88
N PRO A 119 9.42 -24.65 -11.42
CA PRO A 119 10.42 -24.54 -12.47
C PRO A 119 9.92 -23.83 -13.74
N LEU A 120 8.62 -23.90 -14.04
CA LEU A 120 8.02 -23.23 -15.20
C LEU A 120 8.05 -21.70 -15.06
N ALA A 121 8.13 -21.18 -13.83
CA ALA A 121 8.22 -19.76 -13.56
C ALA A 121 9.66 -19.22 -13.56
N GLN A 122 10.71 -20.08 -13.71
CA GLN A 122 12.09 -19.65 -13.60
C GLN A 122 12.49 -18.61 -14.65
N ALA A 123 12.09 -18.81 -15.91
CA ALA A 123 12.39 -17.86 -16.98
C ALA A 123 11.74 -16.48 -16.73
N HIS A 124 10.52 -16.47 -16.19
CA HIS A 124 9.84 -15.25 -15.77
C HIS A 124 10.58 -14.57 -14.61
N SER A 125 10.99 -15.32 -13.59
CA SER A 125 11.70 -14.79 -12.41
C SER A 125 13.00 -14.09 -12.81
N VAL A 126 13.80 -14.68 -13.72
CA VAL A 126 15.01 -14.04 -14.26
C VAL A 126 14.66 -12.74 -14.98
N LYS A 127 13.65 -12.76 -15.86
CA LYS A 127 13.20 -11.57 -16.60
C LYS A 127 12.75 -10.48 -15.65
N TYR A 128 12.01 -10.84 -14.60
CA TYR A 128 11.45 -9.91 -13.63
C TYR A 128 12.54 -9.14 -12.86
N VAL A 129 13.49 -9.86 -12.21
CA VAL A 129 14.57 -9.20 -11.45
C VAL A 129 15.50 -8.36 -12.33
N LYS A 130 15.72 -8.80 -13.58
CA LYS A 130 16.44 -8.01 -14.58
C LYS A 130 15.70 -6.71 -14.92
N SER A 131 14.39 -6.77 -15.07
CA SER A 131 13.55 -5.59 -15.36
C SER A 131 13.54 -4.59 -14.20
N LEU A 132 13.49 -5.05 -12.96
CA LEU A 132 13.61 -4.19 -11.77
C LEU A 132 14.95 -3.46 -11.76
N LYS A 133 16.06 -4.17 -11.99
CA LYS A 133 17.41 -3.58 -12.07
C LYS A 133 17.51 -2.51 -13.18
N THR A 134 16.91 -2.77 -14.33
CA THR A 134 16.94 -1.83 -15.48
C THR A 134 16.15 -0.55 -15.16
N LYS A 135 15.05 -0.65 -14.44
CA LYS A 135 14.26 0.51 -14.00
C LYS A 135 14.94 1.31 -12.88
N GLY A 136 15.88 0.72 -12.14
CA GLY A 136 16.72 1.37 -11.12
C GLY A 136 15.94 1.88 -9.90
N ARG A 137 14.70 1.44 -9.68
CA ARG A 137 13.89 1.89 -8.54
C ARG A 137 14.24 1.13 -7.26
N HIS A 138 14.31 -0.20 -7.30
CA HIS A 138 14.63 -1.06 -6.15
C HIS A 138 15.02 -2.48 -6.59
N VAL A 139 15.62 -3.21 -5.66
CA VAL A 139 15.86 -4.66 -5.76
C VAL A 139 14.60 -5.37 -5.25
N LEU A 140 14.30 -6.58 -5.73
CA LEU A 140 13.19 -7.36 -5.19
C LEU A 140 13.39 -7.60 -3.69
N ILE A 141 12.41 -7.19 -2.89
CA ILE A 141 12.34 -7.46 -1.46
C ILE A 141 11.29 -8.57 -1.27
N ILE A 142 11.62 -9.57 -0.46
CA ILE A 142 10.67 -10.60 -0.07
C ILE A 142 9.94 -10.15 1.19
N TRP A 143 8.64 -9.96 1.06
CA TRP A 143 7.75 -9.57 2.16
C TRP A 143 7.18 -10.81 2.87
N PRO A 144 6.77 -10.73 4.14
CA PRO A 144 5.87 -11.74 4.70
C PRO A 144 4.58 -11.82 3.87
N GLU A 145 3.93 -12.96 3.84
CA GLU A 145 2.61 -13.07 3.23
C GLU A 145 1.66 -12.10 3.94
N HIS A 146 1.18 -11.08 3.26
CA HIS A 146 0.35 -10.02 3.82
C HIS A 146 -0.79 -9.64 2.89
N CYS A 147 -1.78 -8.96 3.42
CA CYS A 147 -2.97 -8.50 2.67
C CYS A 147 -3.57 -9.60 1.79
N LEU A 148 -3.60 -10.84 2.29
CA LEU A 148 -4.13 -11.98 1.55
C LEU A 148 -5.64 -11.82 1.35
N ILE A 149 -6.08 -11.87 0.10
CA ILE A 149 -7.48 -11.70 -0.29
C ILE A 149 -8.40 -12.61 0.52
N GLY A 150 -9.43 -12.01 1.13
CA GLY A 150 -10.42 -12.73 1.94
C GLY A 150 -10.04 -12.96 3.40
N GLN A 151 -8.83 -12.55 3.84
CA GLN A 151 -8.41 -12.63 5.23
C GLN A 151 -8.60 -11.29 5.98
N TRP A 152 -8.51 -11.33 7.31
CA TRP A 152 -8.65 -10.15 8.15
C TRP A 152 -7.61 -9.07 7.86
N GLY A 153 -6.38 -9.47 7.59
CA GLY A 153 -5.29 -8.56 7.25
C GLY A 153 -5.55 -7.70 6.01
N HIS A 154 -6.27 -8.26 5.04
CA HIS A 154 -6.67 -7.56 3.82
C HIS A 154 -7.74 -6.48 4.05
N ASN A 155 -8.52 -6.57 5.12
CA ASN A 155 -9.59 -5.59 5.36
C ASN A 155 -9.02 -4.24 5.77
N VAL A 156 -9.75 -3.18 5.44
CA VAL A 156 -9.49 -1.82 5.92
C VAL A 156 -9.55 -1.77 7.46
N HIS A 157 -8.66 -1.01 8.07
CA HIS A 157 -8.64 -0.75 9.52
C HIS A 157 -10.02 -0.32 10.04
N ALA A 158 -10.46 -0.93 11.15
CA ALA A 158 -11.85 -0.84 11.61
C ALA A 158 -12.37 0.60 11.75
N SER A 159 -11.59 1.50 12.37
CA SER A 159 -12.00 2.90 12.55
C SER A 159 -12.13 3.64 11.21
N VAL A 160 -11.24 3.37 10.27
CA VAL A 160 -11.31 3.95 8.92
C VAL A 160 -12.53 3.40 8.19
N ALA A 161 -12.75 2.09 8.23
CA ALA A 161 -13.91 1.46 7.58
C ALA A 161 -15.23 2.03 8.09
N ASP A 162 -15.36 2.28 9.40
CA ASP A 162 -16.56 2.88 10.00
C ASP A 162 -16.76 4.33 9.54
N SER A 163 -15.70 5.15 9.54
CA SER A 163 -15.78 6.54 9.08
C SER A 163 -16.09 6.63 7.58
N LEU A 164 -15.51 5.75 6.73
CA LEU A 164 -15.83 5.65 5.30
C LEU A 164 -17.29 5.28 5.06
N ASN A 165 -17.79 4.27 5.78
CA ASN A 165 -19.19 3.84 5.70
C ASN A 165 -20.16 4.93 6.16
N THR A 166 -19.79 5.67 7.19
CA THR A 166 -20.59 6.80 7.71
C THR A 166 -20.60 7.93 6.68
N TRP A 167 -19.45 8.28 6.10
CA TRP A 167 -19.36 9.26 5.03
C TRP A 167 -20.23 8.86 3.83
N ALA A 168 -20.10 7.62 3.35
CA ALA A 168 -20.84 7.12 2.20
C ALA A 168 -22.37 7.20 2.40
N ARG A 169 -22.86 6.76 3.57
CA ARG A 169 -24.30 6.84 3.91
C ARG A 169 -24.80 8.28 4.02
N LYS A 170 -24.01 9.17 4.65
CA LYS A 170 -24.38 10.58 4.84
C LYS A 170 -24.38 11.36 3.53
N ARG A 171 -23.42 11.06 2.65
CA ARG A 171 -23.23 11.74 1.38
C ARG A 171 -24.07 11.14 0.25
N LEU A 172 -24.57 9.90 0.42
CA LEU A 172 -25.18 9.07 -0.64
C LEU A 172 -24.22 8.89 -1.82
N GLU A 173 -22.94 8.73 -1.51
CA GLU A 173 -21.82 8.54 -2.44
C GLU A 173 -21.17 7.18 -2.22
N VAL A 174 -20.35 6.73 -3.19
CA VAL A 174 -19.62 5.47 -3.12
C VAL A 174 -18.14 5.75 -2.92
N VAL A 175 -17.52 5.08 -1.96
CA VAL A 175 -16.06 5.08 -1.84
C VAL A 175 -15.46 4.33 -3.02
N ASP A 176 -14.51 4.93 -3.73
CA ASP A 176 -13.82 4.31 -4.87
C ASP A 176 -12.67 3.42 -4.38
N TYR A 177 -12.90 2.09 -4.34
CA TYR A 177 -11.87 1.13 -3.99
C TYR A 177 -11.04 0.72 -5.20
N VAL A 178 -9.72 0.89 -5.10
CA VAL A 178 -8.74 0.59 -6.15
C VAL A 178 -7.86 -0.57 -5.68
N THR A 179 -8.11 -1.77 -6.17
CA THR A 179 -7.30 -2.95 -5.85
C THR A 179 -6.02 -2.99 -6.69
N LYS A 180 -4.91 -3.44 -6.08
CA LYS A 180 -3.60 -3.67 -6.72
C LYS A 180 -2.97 -4.96 -6.17
N GLY A 181 -1.93 -5.50 -6.81
CA GLY A 181 -1.15 -6.62 -6.27
C GLY A 181 -1.72 -8.02 -6.51
N SER A 182 -2.86 -8.17 -7.20
CA SER A 182 -3.48 -9.49 -7.41
C SER A 182 -2.78 -10.36 -8.46
N ASN A 183 -1.90 -9.78 -9.29
CA ASN A 183 -1.09 -10.53 -10.25
C ASN A 183 0.17 -11.07 -9.56
N ALA A 184 0.22 -12.38 -9.33
CA ALA A 184 1.32 -13.05 -8.65
C ALA A 184 2.69 -12.97 -9.37
N LEU A 185 2.73 -12.48 -10.60
CA LEU A 185 3.94 -12.42 -11.43
C LEU A 185 4.71 -11.11 -11.27
N THR A 186 4.14 -10.12 -10.59
CA THR A 186 4.75 -8.79 -10.43
C THR A 186 4.30 -8.12 -9.14
N GLU A 187 5.23 -7.52 -8.42
CA GLU A 187 4.94 -6.66 -7.29
C GLU A 187 4.26 -5.36 -7.72
N HIS A 188 3.45 -4.79 -6.87
CA HIS A 188 2.62 -3.65 -7.18
C HIS A 188 2.57 -2.66 -5.99
N TYR A 189 3.68 -1.94 -5.74
CA TYR A 189 3.69 -0.91 -4.69
C TYR A 189 2.74 0.23 -5.01
N SER A 190 2.82 0.75 -6.23
CA SER A 190 2.00 1.86 -6.69
C SER A 190 0.58 1.40 -7.07
N ALA A 191 -0.45 2.16 -6.69
CA ALA A 191 -1.81 1.96 -7.20
C ALA A 191 -2.00 2.42 -8.64
N VAL A 192 -0.95 2.98 -9.25
CA VAL A 192 -0.98 3.51 -10.62
C VAL A 192 -0.52 2.47 -11.64
N GLN A 193 0.51 1.69 -11.32
CA GLN A 193 0.99 0.60 -12.17
C GLN A 193 1.88 -0.37 -11.38
N ALA A 194 1.98 -1.60 -11.86
CA ALA A 194 2.88 -2.60 -11.30
C ALA A 194 4.36 -2.22 -11.53
N GLU A 195 5.26 -2.78 -10.71
CA GLU A 195 6.71 -2.56 -10.84
C GLU A 195 7.25 -3.02 -12.19
N VAL A 196 6.76 -4.15 -12.68
CA VAL A 196 7.00 -4.64 -14.04
C VAL A 196 5.65 -5.00 -14.67
N PRO A 197 5.02 -4.07 -15.40
CA PRO A 197 3.73 -4.33 -16.00
C PRO A 197 3.71 -5.56 -16.91
N ASP A 198 2.67 -6.37 -16.79
CA ASP A 198 2.41 -7.51 -17.66
C ASP A 198 1.42 -7.09 -18.76
N PRO A 199 1.82 -7.01 -20.04
CA PRO A 199 0.94 -6.60 -21.12
C PRO A 199 -0.29 -7.52 -21.33
N SER A 200 -0.25 -8.73 -20.79
CA SER A 200 -1.38 -9.67 -20.86
C SER A 200 -2.43 -9.43 -19.76
N ASP A 201 -2.08 -8.64 -18.73
CA ASP A 201 -2.98 -8.29 -17.63
C ASP A 201 -3.11 -6.76 -17.50
N PRO A 202 -4.24 -6.19 -17.98
CA PRO A 202 -4.49 -4.76 -17.91
C PRO A 202 -4.48 -4.18 -16.50
N SER A 203 -4.72 -4.99 -15.45
CA SER A 203 -4.70 -4.52 -14.05
C SER A 203 -3.31 -4.11 -13.58
N THR A 204 -2.24 -4.58 -14.26
CA THR A 204 -0.85 -4.24 -13.96
C THR A 204 -0.37 -2.97 -14.71
N MET A 205 -1.15 -2.54 -15.69
CA MET A 205 -0.81 -1.39 -16.54
C MET A 205 -1.20 -0.07 -15.88
N LEU A 206 -0.86 1.05 -16.54
CA LEU A 206 -1.18 2.39 -16.04
C LEU A 206 -2.68 2.56 -15.77
N ASN A 207 -3.05 2.84 -14.52
CA ASN A 207 -4.41 3.15 -14.12
C ASN A 207 -4.78 4.58 -14.51
N SER A 208 -5.03 4.78 -15.80
CA SER A 208 -5.41 6.08 -16.37
C SER A 208 -6.72 6.62 -15.80
N ARG A 209 -7.63 5.73 -15.32
CA ARG A 209 -8.89 6.14 -14.68
C ARG A 209 -8.59 6.89 -13.38
N LEU A 210 -7.74 6.34 -12.49
CA LEU A 210 -7.36 6.98 -11.23
C LEU A 210 -6.68 8.33 -11.50
N ILE A 211 -5.70 8.38 -12.41
CA ILE A 211 -5.01 9.63 -12.81
C ILE A 211 -6.01 10.67 -13.30
N THR A 212 -6.91 10.30 -14.21
CA THR A 212 -7.91 11.22 -14.77
C THR A 212 -8.86 11.73 -13.68
N THR A 213 -9.31 10.86 -12.77
CA THR A 213 -10.22 11.25 -11.69
C THR A 213 -9.54 12.22 -10.72
N LEU A 214 -8.31 11.92 -10.29
CA LEU A 214 -7.56 12.78 -9.41
C LEU A 214 -7.20 14.14 -10.06
N SER A 215 -7.00 14.19 -11.38
CA SER A 215 -6.71 15.45 -12.09
C SER A 215 -7.86 16.46 -12.00
N GLN A 216 -9.08 16.02 -11.77
CA GLN A 216 -10.27 16.85 -11.63
C GLN A 216 -10.41 17.50 -10.24
N ALA A 217 -9.60 17.07 -9.28
CA ALA A 217 -9.58 17.65 -7.95
C ALA A 217 -8.94 19.05 -7.95
N ASP A 218 -9.38 19.90 -7.02
CA ASP A 218 -8.70 21.15 -6.68
C ASP A 218 -7.64 20.92 -5.59
N VAL A 219 -7.86 19.93 -4.72
CA VAL A 219 -6.93 19.47 -3.67
C VAL A 219 -7.02 17.96 -3.57
N ILE A 220 -5.87 17.30 -3.43
CA ILE A 220 -5.75 15.86 -3.19
C ILE A 220 -5.05 15.67 -1.84
N LEU A 221 -5.81 15.29 -0.82
CA LEU A 221 -5.24 14.87 0.46
C LEU A 221 -4.72 13.45 0.32
N ILE A 222 -3.52 13.19 0.85
CA ILE A 222 -2.86 11.89 0.76
C ILE A 222 -2.53 11.43 2.16
N ALA A 223 -2.91 10.19 2.49
CA ALA A 223 -2.63 9.50 3.74
C ALA A 223 -2.51 7.99 3.48
N GLY A 224 -2.08 7.21 4.47
CA GLY A 224 -2.05 5.74 4.39
C GLY A 224 -0.68 5.13 4.54
N GLU A 225 -0.56 3.83 4.20
CA GLU A 225 0.61 3.01 4.52
C GLU A 225 1.21 2.33 3.27
N ALA A 226 2.51 2.02 3.26
CA ALA A 226 3.51 2.64 4.13
C ALA A 226 4.16 3.81 3.40
N LEU A 227 4.50 4.89 4.14
CA LEU A 227 5.11 6.11 3.59
C LEU A 227 6.32 5.81 2.71
N SER A 228 7.18 4.89 3.15
CA SER A 228 8.43 4.51 2.47
C SER A 228 8.24 3.70 1.17
N HIS A 229 7.06 3.10 0.94
CA HIS A 229 6.79 2.17 -0.19
C HIS A 229 5.53 2.54 -0.96
N CYS A 230 4.37 2.03 -0.58
CA CYS A 230 3.14 2.20 -1.36
C CYS A 230 2.74 3.67 -1.50
N VAL A 231 2.85 4.47 -0.43
CA VAL A 231 2.57 5.91 -0.50
C VAL A 231 3.57 6.61 -1.42
N ALA A 232 4.89 6.40 -1.20
CA ALA A 232 5.92 7.01 -2.04
C ALA A 232 5.79 6.62 -3.52
N SER A 233 5.60 5.32 -3.80
CA SER A 233 5.51 4.82 -5.17
C SER A 233 4.25 5.32 -5.88
N THR A 234 3.10 5.31 -5.20
CA THR A 234 1.83 5.81 -5.77
C THR A 234 1.92 7.30 -6.08
N VAL A 235 2.43 8.10 -5.14
CA VAL A 235 2.52 9.56 -5.33
C VAL A 235 3.52 9.94 -6.41
N ARG A 236 4.67 9.25 -6.50
CA ARG A 236 5.64 9.46 -7.58
C ARG A 236 5.06 9.11 -8.94
N ASP A 237 4.39 7.97 -9.05
CA ASP A 237 3.77 7.57 -10.33
C ASP A 237 2.60 8.49 -10.72
N ILE A 238 1.85 9.02 -9.76
CA ILE A 238 0.87 10.08 -10.02
C ILE A 238 1.60 11.31 -10.57
N ALA A 239 2.64 11.78 -9.90
CA ALA A 239 3.38 12.98 -10.31
C ALA A 239 3.97 12.85 -11.71
N ASP A 240 4.55 11.69 -12.04
CA ASP A 240 5.11 11.40 -13.37
C ASP A 240 4.07 11.47 -14.49
N ASN A 241 2.78 11.29 -14.16
CA ASN A 241 1.67 11.27 -15.12
C ASN A 241 0.72 12.49 -15.01
N PHE A 242 0.97 13.41 -14.09
CA PHE A 242 0.03 14.51 -13.76
C PHE A 242 0.35 15.84 -14.45
N GLY A 243 1.63 16.08 -14.75
CA GLY A 243 2.15 17.39 -15.07
C GLY A 243 2.31 18.30 -13.84
N GLU A 244 3.27 19.21 -13.89
CA GLU A 244 3.75 20.05 -12.75
C GLU A 244 2.62 20.80 -12.03
N GLU A 245 1.63 21.34 -12.77
CA GLU A 245 0.54 22.12 -12.19
C GLU A 245 -0.37 21.30 -11.26
N ASN A 246 -0.50 20.00 -11.51
CA ASN A 246 -1.33 19.13 -10.70
C ASN A 246 -0.60 18.63 -9.44
N ILE A 247 0.73 18.57 -9.45
CA ILE A 247 1.51 18.18 -8.27
C ILE A 247 1.26 19.16 -7.10
N LYS A 248 1.08 20.45 -7.40
CA LYS A 248 0.77 21.48 -6.39
C LYS A 248 -0.57 21.30 -5.68
N LYS A 249 -1.47 20.47 -6.22
CA LYS A 249 -2.74 20.14 -5.61
C LYS A 249 -2.61 19.04 -4.56
N MET A 250 -1.49 18.32 -4.53
CA MET A 250 -1.23 17.22 -3.61
C MET A 250 -0.79 17.76 -2.26
N VAL A 251 -1.42 17.25 -1.19
CA VAL A 251 -1.14 17.59 0.21
C VAL A 251 -0.98 16.29 0.99
N LEU A 252 0.25 15.94 1.34
CA LEU A 252 0.54 14.79 2.19
C LEU A 252 0.24 15.13 3.66
N LEU A 253 -0.57 14.32 4.32
CA LEU A 253 -0.82 14.40 5.76
C LEU A 253 0.29 13.65 6.50
N THR A 254 1.30 14.39 7.00
CA THR A 254 2.53 13.79 7.54
C THR A 254 2.36 13.07 8.87
N ASP A 255 1.25 13.29 9.54
CA ASP A 255 0.85 12.59 10.75
C ASP A 255 -0.12 11.41 10.48
N CYS A 256 -0.34 11.07 9.21
CA CYS A 256 -1.25 10.00 8.76
C CYS A 256 -0.56 9.03 7.79
N ALA A 257 0.76 8.89 7.90
CA ALA A 257 1.54 7.94 7.12
C ALA A 257 2.87 7.66 7.80
N SER A 258 3.18 6.39 8.04
CA SER A 258 4.41 5.92 8.71
C SER A 258 5.25 5.04 7.78
N SER A 259 6.57 4.99 8.01
CA SER A 259 7.50 4.17 7.21
C SER A 259 7.68 2.77 7.78
N VAL A 260 7.91 1.79 6.92
CA VAL A 260 8.35 0.44 7.35
C VAL A 260 9.67 0.57 8.13
N SER A 261 9.80 -0.17 9.23
CA SER A 261 11.01 -0.17 10.05
C SER A 261 12.26 -0.47 9.23
N GLY A 262 13.29 0.37 9.38
CA GLY A 262 14.55 0.30 8.63
C GLY A 262 14.52 0.97 7.26
N PHE A 263 13.38 1.54 6.85
CA PHE A 263 13.22 2.26 5.59
C PHE A 263 12.75 3.72 5.80
N GLU A 264 12.92 4.26 7.00
CA GLU A 264 12.47 5.61 7.37
C GLU A 264 13.09 6.68 6.45
N ASN A 265 14.37 6.51 6.11
CA ASN A 265 15.08 7.41 5.21
C ASN A 265 14.47 7.47 3.80
N LEU A 266 13.84 6.40 3.32
CA LEU A 266 13.14 6.42 2.01
C LEU A 266 11.88 7.29 2.06
N GLY A 267 11.14 7.25 3.19
CA GLY A 267 10.01 8.12 3.41
C GLY A 267 10.41 9.60 3.51
N GLU A 268 11.47 9.89 4.26
CA GLU A 268 12.01 11.26 4.39
C GLU A 268 12.49 11.81 3.02
N GLN A 269 13.22 10.99 2.27
CA GLN A 269 13.68 11.37 0.92
C GLN A 269 12.50 11.59 -0.03
N PHE A 270 11.48 10.73 0.03
CA PHE A 270 10.26 10.91 -0.76
C PHE A 270 9.58 12.25 -0.47
N ILE A 271 9.40 12.62 0.81
CA ILE A 271 8.80 13.91 1.18
C ILE A 271 9.65 15.06 0.65
N ALA A 272 10.97 14.99 0.82
CA ALA A 272 11.88 16.03 0.34
C ALA A 272 11.80 16.23 -1.17
N ASP A 273 11.86 15.13 -1.94
CA ASP A 273 11.78 15.14 -3.40
C ASP A 273 10.46 15.72 -3.89
N MET A 274 9.34 15.27 -3.32
CA MET A 274 8.01 15.72 -3.76
C MET A 274 7.72 17.17 -3.39
N LYS A 275 8.26 17.66 -2.27
CA LYS A 275 8.19 19.09 -1.92
C LYS A 275 8.94 19.97 -2.93
N LEU A 276 10.08 19.51 -3.44
CA LEU A 276 10.81 20.22 -4.50
C LEU A 276 10.00 20.32 -5.79
N LEU A 277 9.14 19.31 -6.07
CA LEU A 277 8.22 19.32 -7.22
C LEU A 277 6.95 20.15 -6.97
N GLY A 278 6.72 20.62 -5.74
CA GLY A 278 5.59 21.48 -5.40
C GLY A 278 4.49 20.83 -4.56
N MET A 279 4.60 19.54 -4.18
CA MET A 279 3.69 18.91 -3.23
C MET A 279 3.74 19.63 -1.88
N GLN A 280 2.59 19.80 -1.27
CA GLN A 280 2.45 20.41 0.06
C GLN A 280 2.38 19.33 1.15
N THR A 281 2.60 19.73 2.39
CA THR A 281 2.42 18.87 3.58
C THR A 281 1.56 19.60 4.60
N ALA A 282 0.76 18.85 5.37
CA ALA A 282 -0.05 19.39 6.47
C ALA A 282 -0.14 18.35 7.59
N LEU A 283 -0.62 18.76 8.75
CA LEU A 283 -1.12 17.86 9.77
C LEU A 283 -2.63 17.64 9.57
N SER A 284 -3.10 16.45 9.93
CA SER A 284 -4.52 16.12 9.82
C SER A 284 -5.41 17.07 10.62
N THR A 285 -4.92 17.59 11.77
CA THR A 285 -5.62 18.54 12.63
C THR A 285 -5.72 19.94 12.03
N ASP A 286 -4.73 20.34 11.24
CA ASP A 286 -4.59 21.73 10.77
C ASP A 286 -5.29 21.96 9.42
N PHE A 287 -5.45 20.88 8.64
CA PHE A 287 -6.13 20.98 7.36
C PHE A 287 -7.61 21.31 7.55
N LEU A 288 -8.04 22.49 7.11
CA LEU A 288 -9.40 23.02 7.28
C LEU A 288 -9.83 23.05 8.77
N ALA A 289 -8.91 23.42 9.67
CA ALA A 289 -9.18 23.59 11.10
C ALA A 289 -10.25 24.68 11.36
#